data_9a4d556647a556a030be588c351f6d84
#
_entry.id   9a4d556647a556a030be588c351f6d84
#
_cell.length_a   1.000
_cell.length_b   1.000
_cell.length_c   1.000
_cell.angle_alpha   90.00
_cell.angle_beta   90.00
_cell.angle_gamma   90.00
#
_symmetry.space_group_name_H-M   'P 1'
#
loop_
_entity.id
_entity.type
_entity.pdbx_description
1 polymer ?
#
loop_
_entity_poly.entity_id
_entity_poly.type
_entity_poly.pdbx_seq_one_letter_code
_entity_poly.pdbx_strand_id
1 'polypeptide(L)'
;MEPAPESSSSSARMVGVARVAVGTGLAALVLGFFGRVWWVFDLMANYRPHLGVVLLLGAGFAWVAHRDAGLAAVFGGLVALMGVVPLYIGSHPVPTPGAEQIEIVSFNVGVSNPNRSEVADFLAEEDPDVVFLFESSFEWEEAMRHAEVPLTIVAVVPRDQLVGVTVLASAALSPTAIEVDIHREVVALSVVVDGELIEIIGVHPPSPTTGQRAERRDRILREAAEWVAGREVPVVLVGDLNVTPWSAAYRLLRWRGGLIDSMSGAGMQASWPVGWGVLSIPIDHVLYTAGVGSVGRRLGLSLGSAHRPVLVAVGRA
;
A
#
# COMPACT_ATOMS: atom_id res chain seq x y z
N MET A 1 66.08 -0.16 -7.54
CA MET A 1 64.96 0.79 -7.44
C MET A 1 63.68 -0.03 -7.43
N GLU A 2 63.22 -0.37 -6.22
CA GLU A 2 62.05 -1.20 -6.01
C GLU A 2 60.78 -0.32 -6.18
N PRO A 3 59.76 -0.73 -6.97
CA PRO A 3 58.56 0.05 -7.03
C PRO A 3 57.80 -0.06 -5.69
N ALA A 4 57.46 1.09 -5.13
CA ALA A 4 56.68 1.17 -3.92
C ALA A 4 55.28 0.51 -4.06
N PRO A 5 54.70 -0.08 -3.02
CA PRO A 5 53.49 -0.86 -3.10
C PRO A 5 52.28 0.01 -3.39
N GLU A 6 51.72 -0.09 -4.59
CA GLU A 6 50.43 0.54 -4.97
C GLU A 6 49.21 -0.01 -4.19
N SER A 7 49.41 -1.08 -3.43
CA SER A 7 48.35 -1.76 -2.68
C SER A 7 47.74 -0.98 -1.51
N SER A 8 48.48 -0.06 -0.89
CA SER A 8 48.03 0.70 0.30
C SER A 8 47.01 1.80 -0.04
N SER A 9 47.10 2.39 -1.23
CA SER A 9 46.19 3.47 -1.64
C SER A 9 44.82 2.95 -2.09
N SER A 10 44.77 1.75 -2.67
CA SER A 10 43.53 1.09 -3.11
C SER A 10 42.70 0.60 -1.92
N SER A 11 43.34 -0.01 -0.91
CA SER A 11 42.65 -0.46 0.31
C SER A 11 42.11 0.72 1.13
N ALA A 12 42.84 1.82 1.27
CA ALA A 12 42.38 3.01 1.94
C ALA A 12 41.16 3.65 1.26
N ARG A 13 41.14 3.67 -0.08
CA ARG A 13 39.96 4.15 -0.87
C ARG A 13 38.75 3.26 -0.67
N MET A 14 38.90 1.94 -0.72
CA MET A 14 37.81 1.00 -0.47
C MET A 14 37.19 1.16 0.93
N VAL A 15 38.02 1.33 1.95
CA VAL A 15 37.57 1.60 3.33
C VAL A 15 36.77 2.90 3.40
N GLY A 16 37.26 3.97 2.73
CA GLY A 16 36.55 5.25 2.66
C GLY A 16 35.18 5.13 2.00
N VAL A 17 35.10 4.46 0.86
CA VAL A 17 33.84 4.23 0.14
C VAL A 17 32.86 3.41 0.95
N ALA A 18 33.31 2.31 1.58
CA ALA A 18 32.45 1.47 2.44
C ALA A 18 31.88 2.26 3.62
N ARG A 19 32.70 3.09 4.28
CA ARG A 19 32.23 3.94 5.41
C ARG A 19 31.19 4.96 4.96
N VAL A 20 31.43 5.63 3.84
CA VAL A 20 30.49 6.62 3.28
C VAL A 20 29.17 5.93 2.92
N ALA A 21 29.21 4.79 2.21
CA ALA A 21 28.02 4.07 1.78
C ALA A 21 27.18 3.59 2.99
N VAL A 22 27.83 2.96 3.99
CA VAL A 22 27.16 2.54 5.23
C VAL A 22 26.63 3.73 6.01
N GLY A 23 27.43 4.78 6.16
CA GLY A 23 27.01 6.01 6.86
C GLY A 23 25.81 6.68 6.20
N THR A 24 25.80 6.79 4.88
CA THR A 24 24.66 7.33 4.11
C THR A 24 23.41 6.44 4.27
N GLY A 25 23.58 5.11 4.18
CA GLY A 25 22.48 4.16 4.37
C GLY A 25 21.88 4.24 5.78
N LEU A 26 22.73 4.31 6.81
CA LEU A 26 22.27 4.48 8.20
C LEU A 26 21.61 5.83 8.42
N ALA A 27 22.14 6.91 7.85
CA ALA A 27 21.53 8.23 7.92
C ALA A 27 20.13 8.23 7.28
N ALA A 28 19.98 7.65 6.08
CA ALA A 28 18.69 7.51 5.42
C ALA A 28 17.70 6.66 6.25
N LEU A 29 18.17 5.58 6.87
CA LEU A 29 17.35 4.76 7.76
C LEU A 29 16.86 5.57 8.97
N VAL A 30 17.77 6.28 9.66
CA VAL A 30 17.44 7.10 10.83
C VAL A 30 16.48 8.22 10.43
N LEU A 31 16.75 8.96 9.35
CA LEU A 31 15.88 10.03 8.86
C LEU A 31 14.48 9.50 8.50
N GLY A 32 14.38 8.30 7.95
CA GLY A 32 13.08 7.66 7.65
C GLY A 32 12.19 7.42 8.88
N PHE A 33 12.73 7.40 10.11
CA PHE A 33 11.91 7.37 11.33
C PHE A 33 11.30 8.74 11.67
N PHE A 34 11.85 9.81 11.12
CA PHE A 34 11.39 11.19 11.30
C PHE A 34 10.47 11.66 10.16
N GLY A 35 9.81 10.76 9.44
CA GLY A 35 8.89 11.09 8.35
C GLY A 35 7.75 12.05 8.72
N ARG A 36 7.42 12.17 10.01
CA ARG A 36 6.44 13.16 10.51
C ARG A 36 6.97 14.59 10.55
N VAL A 37 8.29 14.77 10.54
CA VAL A 37 8.93 16.09 10.61
C VAL A 37 9.06 16.70 9.22
N TRP A 38 9.35 15.87 8.23
CA TRP A 38 9.51 16.31 6.86
C TRP A 38 9.17 15.18 5.89
N TRP A 39 8.35 15.50 4.88
CA TRP A 39 7.85 14.55 3.90
C TRP A 39 8.94 13.78 3.12
N VAL A 40 10.11 14.42 2.88
CA VAL A 40 11.26 13.75 2.24
C VAL A 40 11.78 12.60 3.09
N PHE A 41 11.72 12.71 4.41
CA PHE A 41 12.11 11.62 5.31
C PHE A 41 11.10 10.46 5.26
N ASP A 42 9.81 10.76 5.06
CA ASP A 42 8.78 9.74 4.84
C ASP A 42 9.00 8.99 3.51
N LEU A 43 9.47 9.68 2.46
CA LEU A 43 9.87 9.01 1.20
C LEU A 43 11.03 8.02 1.41
N MET A 44 12.01 8.36 2.26
CA MET A 44 13.09 7.42 2.62
C MET A 44 12.54 6.20 3.36
N ALA A 45 11.50 6.37 4.19
CA ALA A 45 10.84 5.26 4.85
C ALA A 45 10.25 4.26 3.85
N ASN A 46 9.72 4.68 2.70
CA ASN A 46 9.10 3.80 1.72
C ASN A 46 10.04 2.69 1.22
N TYR A 47 11.34 2.94 1.18
CA TYR A 47 12.36 1.98 0.77
C TYR A 47 13.13 1.35 1.94
N ARG A 48 12.61 1.43 3.16
CA ARG A 48 13.27 0.89 4.37
C ARG A 48 13.68 -0.59 4.26
N PRO A 49 12.85 -1.52 3.75
CA PRO A 49 13.26 -2.91 3.60
C PRO A 49 14.41 -3.08 2.61
N HIS A 50 14.37 -2.35 1.50
CA HIS A 50 15.43 -2.39 0.48
C HIS A 50 16.74 -1.90 1.05
N LEU A 51 16.70 -0.81 1.79
CA LEU A 51 17.85 -0.27 2.51
C LEU A 51 18.40 -1.28 3.53
N GLY A 52 17.51 -2.00 4.22
CA GLY A 52 17.88 -3.07 5.14
C GLY A 52 18.65 -4.19 4.44
N VAL A 53 18.16 -4.65 3.29
CA VAL A 53 18.83 -5.66 2.46
C VAL A 53 20.20 -5.17 1.97
N VAL A 54 20.25 -3.94 1.45
CA VAL A 54 21.51 -3.34 0.97
C VAL A 54 22.55 -3.22 2.09
N LEU A 55 22.14 -2.80 3.30
CA LEU A 55 23.03 -2.73 4.45
C LEU A 55 23.55 -4.11 4.86
N LEU A 56 22.70 -5.14 4.87
CA LEU A 56 23.12 -6.51 5.20
C LEU A 56 24.07 -7.11 4.16
N LEU A 57 23.78 -6.93 2.88
CA LEU A 57 24.66 -7.39 1.79
C LEU A 57 26.00 -6.65 1.80
N GLY A 58 25.98 -5.36 2.09
CA GLY A 58 27.18 -4.53 2.21
C GLY A 58 27.98 -4.76 3.50
N ALA A 59 27.38 -5.39 4.52
CA ALA A 59 28.01 -5.56 5.83
C ALA A 59 29.32 -6.35 5.76
N GLY A 60 29.40 -7.41 4.91
CA GLY A 60 30.60 -8.20 4.71
C GLY A 60 31.75 -7.35 4.15
N PHE A 61 31.48 -6.50 3.15
CA PHE A 61 32.45 -5.57 2.59
C PHE A 61 32.89 -4.54 3.63
N ALA A 62 31.93 -3.98 4.34
CA ALA A 62 32.20 -3.02 5.40
C ALA A 62 33.03 -3.62 6.55
N TRP A 63 32.78 -4.88 6.90
CA TRP A 63 33.53 -5.62 7.92
C TRP A 63 35.00 -5.81 7.55
N VAL A 64 35.28 -6.24 6.32
CA VAL A 64 36.67 -6.39 5.82
C VAL A 64 37.40 -5.06 5.82
N ALA A 65 36.68 -3.97 5.47
CA ALA A 65 37.25 -2.62 5.46
C ALA A 65 37.41 -2.06 6.87
N HIS A 66 36.40 -2.23 7.75
CA HIS A 66 36.41 -1.75 9.12
C HIS A 66 35.31 -2.46 9.93
N ARG A 67 35.71 -3.17 10.99
CA ARG A 67 34.83 -4.03 11.79
C ARG A 67 33.59 -3.31 12.33
N ASP A 68 33.76 -2.06 12.86
CA ASP A 68 32.64 -1.31 13.42
C ASP A 68 31.64 -0.87 12.36
N ALA A 69 32.07 -0.56 11.13
CA ALA A 69 31.20 -0.27 10.02
C ALA A 69 30.39 -1.49 9.58
N GLY A 70 31.00 -2.69 9.59
CA GLY A 70 30.30 -3.94 9.36
C GLY A 70 29.23 -4.21 10.41
N LEU A 71 29.55 -4.06 11.70
CA LEU A 71 28.60 -4.19 12.80
C LEU A 71 27.44 -3.20 12.69
N ALA A 72 27.73 -1.94 12.40
CA ALA A 72 26.73 -0.90 12.22
C ALA A 72 25.79 -1.21 11.03
N ALA A 73 26.33 -1.73 9.91
CA ALA A 73 25.55 -2.15 8.76
C ALA A 73 24.62 -3.31 9.09
N VAL A 74 25.11 -4.35 9.81
CA VAL A 74 24.27 -5.47 10.27
C VAL A 74 23.15 -4.96 11.17
N PHE A 75 23.48 -4.19 12.19
CA PHE A 75 22.47 -3.66 13.12
C PHE A 75 21.42 -2.82 12.42
N GLY A 76 21.84 -1.85 11.58
CA GLY A 76 20.94 -1.02 10.81
C GLY A 76 20.05 -1.84 9.85
N GLY A 77 20.63 -2.82 9.17
CA GLY A 77 19.90 -3.74 8.28
C GLY A 77 18.82 -4.53 9.02
N LEU A 78 19.14 -5.09 10.18
CA LEU A 78 18.17 -5.81 11.02
C LEU A 78 17.06 -4.87 11.50
N VAL A 79 17.38 -3.66 11.99
CA VAL A 79 16.39 -2.66 12.41
C VAL A 79 15.48 -2.28 11.25
N ALA A 80 16.02 -2.11 10.04
CA ALA A 80 15.22 -1.79 8.85
C ALA A 80 14.22 -2.91 8.52
N LEU A 81 14.64 -4.18 8.64
CA LEU A 81 13.80 -5.34 8.32
C LEU A 81 12.80 -5.70 9.41
N MET A 82 12.96 -5.24 10.65
CA MET A 82 11.98 -5.49 11.72
C MET A 82 10.56 -5.03 11.36
N GLY A 83 10.42 -3.95 10.57
CA GLY A 83 9.11 -3.47 10.10
C GLY A 83 8.42 -4.39 9.09
N VAL A 84 9.16 -5.32 8.47
CA VAL A 84 8.65 -6.26 7.47
C VAL A 84 8.21 -7.58 8.12
N VAL A 85 8.78 -7.91 9.27
CA VAL A 85 8.50 -9.17 9.98
C VAL A 85 7.01 -9.44 10.19
N PRO A 86 6.18 -8.47 10.64
CA PRO A 86 4.74 -8.70 10.83
C PRO A 86 4.00 -9.08 9.54
N LEU A 87 4.51 -8.71 8.37
CA LEU A 87 3.90 -9.08 7.10
C LEU A 87 4.03 -10.59 6.81
N TYR A 88 5.03 -11.26 7.37
CA TYR A 88 5.30 -12.68 7.12
C TYR A 88 4.87 -13.60 8.25
N ILE A 89 5.02 -13.18 9.52
CA ILE A 89 4.69 -13.98 10.68
C ILE A 89 3.58 -13.38 11.55
N GLY A 90 3.01 -12.26 11.10
CA GLY A 90 1.84 -11.66 11.73
C GLY A 90 0.60 -12.54 11.55
N SER A 91 -0.38 -12.29 12.37
CA SER A 91 -1.72 -12.84 12.21
C SER A 91 -2.74 -11.71 12.10
N HIS A 92 -3.82 -11.98 11.42
CA HIS A 92 -4.99 -11.09 11.34
C HIS A 92 -6.25 -11.92 11.56
N PRO A 93 -7.37 -11.31 11.98
CA PRO A 93 -8.64 -12.01 12.06
C PRO A 93 -9.03 -12.62 10.72
N VAL A 94 -9.53 -13.84 10.76
CA VAL A 94 -10.11 -14.54 9.61
C VAL A 94 -11.64 -14.58 9.79
N PRO A 95 -12.42 -14.64 8.70
CA PRO A 95 -13.86 -14.82 8.80
C PRO A 95 -14.24 -16.05 9.62
N THR A 96 -15.32 -15.94 10.39
CA THR A 96 -15.89 -17.08 11.13
C THR A 96 -16.21 -18.22 10.14
N PRO A 97 -15.92 -19.49 10.47
CA PRO A 97 -16.23 -20.61 9.59
C PRO A 97 -17.72 -20.65 9.21
N GLY A 98 -18.00 -20.62 7.89
CA GLY A 98 -19.35 -20.60 7.35
C GLY A 98 -19.98 -19.21 7.23
N ALA A 99 -19.31 -18.15 7.67
CA ALA A 99 -19.75 -16.79 7.42
C ALA A 99 -19.73 -16.46 5.93
N GLU A 100 -20.67 -15.64 5.49
CA GLU A 100 -20.68 -15.04 4.17
C GLU A 100 -19.43 -14.17 3.99
N GLN A 101 -18.83 -14.25 2.80
CA GLN A 101 -17.65 -13.46 2.45
C GLN A 101 -17.95 -12.64 1.22
N ILE A 102 -17.41 -11.45 1.16
CA ILE A 102 -17.45 -10.57 -0.01
C ILE A 102 -16.04 -10.42 -0.58
N GLU A 103 -15.92 -10.65 -1.88
CA GLU A 103 -14.70 -10.43 -2.65
C GLU A 103 -14.58 -8.97 -3.04
N ILE A 104 -13.49 -8.33 -2.63
CA ILE A 104 -13.21 -6.91 -2.91
C ILE A 104 -11.99 -6.81 -3.83
N VAL A 105 -12.12 -6.02 -4.89
CA VAL A 105 -11.02 -5.59 -5.76
C VAL A 105 -10.77 -4.10 -5.55
N SER A 106 -9.55 -3.75 -5.21
CA SER A 106 -9.04 -2.37 -5.14
C SER A 106 -7.95 -2.19 -6.19
N PHE A 107 -8.18 -1.30 -7.17
CA PHE A 107 -7.27 -1.16 -8.29
C PHE A 107 -7.12 0.30 -8.75
N ASN A 108 -5.91 0.84 -8.66
CA ASN A 108 -5.55 2.07 -9.37
C ASN A 108 -5.31 1.70 -10.84
N VAL A 109 -6.29 1.99 -11.68
CA VAL A 109 -6.27 1.62 -13.10
C VAL A 109 -5.34 2.50 -13.93
N GLY A 110 -4.98 3.68 -13.42
CA GLY A 110 -4.18 4.67 -14.15
C GLY A 110 -4.99 5.35 -15.27
N VAL A 111 -5.10 6.65 -15.17
CA VAL A 111 -5.88 7.50 -16.10
C VAL A 111 -5.56 7.26 -17.58
N SER A 112 -4.28 7.04 -17.90
CA SER A 112 -3.81 6.87 -19.28
C SER A 112 -3.70 5.41 -19.72
N ASN A 113 -4.08 4.45 -18.89
CA ASN A 113 -4.04 3.04 -19.22
C ASN A 113 -5.10 2.72 -20.31
N PRO A 114 -4.70 2.19 -21.47
CA PRO A 114 -5.64 1.88 -22.54
C PRO A 114 -6.34 0.53 -22.40
N ASN A 115 -5.89 -0.35 -21.49
CA ASN A 115 -6.27 -1.77 -21.43
C ASN A 115 -7.61 -1.98 -20.70
N ARG A 116 -8.64 -1.24 -21.06
CA ARG A 116 -9.95 -1.27 -20.41
C ARG A 116 -10.67 -2.60 -20.58
N SER A 117 -10.57 -3.22 -21.78
CA SER A 117 -11.14 -4.53 -22.05
C SER A 117 -10.48 -5.62 -21.24
N GLU A 118 -9.13 -5.62 -21.12
CA GLU A 118 -8.42 -6.60 -20.31
C GLU A 118 -8.78 -6.51 -18.82
N VAL A 119 -9.06 -5.29 -18.33
CA VAL A 119 -9.55 -5.08 -16.96
C VAL A 119 -10.98 -5.61 -16.82
N ALA A 120 -11.85 -5.40 -17.82
CA ALA A 120 -13.21 -5.94 -17.79
C ALA A 120 -13.18 -7.48 -17.81
N ASP A 121 -12.38 -8.09 -18.68
CA ASP A 121 -12.22 -9.55 -18.76
C ASP A 121 -11.70 -10.11 -17.43
N PHE A 122 -10.72 -9.44 -16.81
CA PHE A 122 -10.21 -9.79 -15.49
C PHE A 122 -11.31 -9.73 -14.42
N LEU A 123 -12.15 -8.69 -14.41
CA LEU A 123 -13.24 -8.55 -13.45
C LEU A 123 -14.33 -9.60 -13.68
N ALA A 124 -14.58 -10.00 -14.93
CA ALA A 124 -15.52 -11.08 -15.26
C ALA A 124 -15.00 -12.46 -14.81
N GLU A 125 -13.67 -12.69 -14.89
CA GLU A 125 -13.05 -13.94 -14.47
C GLU A 125 -12.96 -14.06 -12.93
N GLU A 126 -12.63 -12.95 -12.24
CA GLU A 126 -12.49 -12.93 -10.79
C GLU A 126 -13.84 -12.87 -10.05
N ASP A 127 -14.91 -12.44 -10.72
CA ASP A 127 -16.29 -12.34 -10.22
C ASP A 127 -16.41 -11.68 -8.83
N PRO A 128 -15.82 -10.48 -8.62
CA PRO A 128 -15.83 -9.83 -7.31
C PRO A 128 -17.20 -9.24 -6.98
N ASP A 129 -17.49 -9.10 -5.67
CA ASP A 129 -18.71 -8.45 -5.20
C ASP A 129 -18.61 -6.92 -5.21
N VAL A 130 -17.43 -6.36 -4.95
CA VAL A 130 -17.19 -4.90 -4.91
C VAL A 130 -15.86 -4.57 -5.58
N VAL A 131 -15.87 -3.56 -6.42
CA VAL A 131 -14.68 -3.05 -7.11
C VAL A 131 -14.54 -1.54 -6.91
N PHE A 132 -13.35 -1.11 -6.46
CA PHE A 132 -12.94 0.29 -6.47
C PHE A 132 -11.88 0.50 -7.53
N LEU A 133 -12.21 1.27 -8.58
CA LEU A 133 -11.30 1.69 -9.62
C LEU A 133 -10.85 3.13 -9.34
N PHE A 134 -9.62 3.29 -8.86
CA PHE A 134 -9.00 4.59 -8.64
C PHE A 134 -8.30 5.09 -9.91
N GLU A 135 -8.15 6.39 -10.04
CA GLU A 135 -7.67 7.04 -11.26
C GLU A 135 -8.52 6.71 -12.49
N SER A 136 -9.79 6.44 -12.30
CA SER A 136 -10.73 6.23 -13.38
C SER A 136 -11.14 7.56 -14.03
N SER A 137 -11.33 7.53 -15.35
CA SER A 137 -11.82 8.64 -16.16
C SER A 137 -13.21 8.32 -16.70
N PHE A 138 -13.80 9.27 -17.43
CA PHE A 138 -15.08 9.05 -18.12
C PHE A 138 -15.00 7.85 -19.09
N GLU A 139 -13.87 7.67 -19.77
CA GLU A 139 -13.66 6.53 -20.68
C GLU A 139 -13.62 5.19 -19.92
N TRP A 140 -13.16 5.19 -18.67
CA TRP A 140 -13.25 4.02 -17.78
C TRP A 140 -14.68 3.71 -17.39
N GLU A 141 -15.46 4.74 -17.01
CA GLU A 141 -16.87 4.56 -16.68
C GLU A 141 -17.64 4.00 -17.86
N GLU A 142 -17.44 4.58 -19.06
CA GLU A 142 -18.10 4.13 -20.28
C GLU A 142 -17.71 2.70 -20.65
N ALA A 143 -16.44 2.36 -20.54
CA ALA A 143 -15.99 1.00 -20.78
C ALA A 143 -16.64 -0.01 -19.81
N MET A 144 -16.71 0.32 -18.50
CA MET A 144 -17.35 -0.55 -17.52
C MET A 144 -18.86 -0.65 -17.68
N ARG A 145 -19.55 0.40 -18.18
CA ARG A 145 -20.98 0.32 -18.50
C ARG A 145 -21.31 -0.63 -19.63
N HIS A 146 -20.40 -0.76 -20.58
CA HIS A 146 -20.59 -1.60 -21.78
C HIS A 146 -19.92 -2.98 -21.66
N ALA A 147 -19.15 -3.20 -20.59
CA ALA A 147 -18.51 -4.48 -20.34
C ALA A 147 -19.54 -5.57 -19.96
N GLU A 148 -19.32 -6.77 -20.42
CA GLU A 148 -20.10 -7.96 -20.02
C GLU A 148 -19.57 -8.50 -18.68
N VAL A 149 -19.76 -7.70 -17.62
CA VAL A 149 -19.38 -8.08 -16.24
C VAL A 149 -20.62 -8.12 -15.36
N PRO A 150 -20.71 -9.01 -14.35
CA PRO A 150 -21.87 -9.11 -13.46
C PRO A 150 -21.87 -7.99 -12.39
N LEU A 151 -21.38 -6.82 -12.75
CA LEU A 151 -21.21 -5.66 -11.89
C LEU A 151 -21.94 -4.44 -12.46
N THR A 152 -22.47 -3.61 -11.57
CA THR A 152 -23.07 -2.32 -11.94
C THR A 152 -22.30 -1.17 -11.28
N ILE A 153 -22.17 -0.04 -11.99
CA ILE A 153 -21.60 1.17 -11.40
C ILE A 153 -22.59 1.73 -10.38
N VAL A 154 -22.17 1.76 -9.12
CA VAL A 154 -22.99 2.26 -8.00
C VAL A 154 -22.57 3.65 -7.53
N ALA A 155 -21.32 4.05 -7.75
CA ALA A 155 -20.85 5.40 -7.45
C ALA A 155 -19.77 5.84 -8.43
N VAL A 156 -19.78 7.14 -8.72
CA VAL A 156 -18.72 7.81 -9.48
C VAL A 156 -18.38 9.11 -8.77
N VAL A 157 -17.10 9.30 -8.47
CA VAL A 157 -16.56 10.57 -7.99
C VAL A 157 -15.84 11.25 -9.13
N PRO A 158 -16.28 12.43 -9.60
CA PRO A 158 -15.70 13.11 -10.74
C PRO A 158 -14.24 13.51 -10.50
N ARG A 159 -13.45 13.49 -11.57
CA ARG A 159 -12.04 13.80 -11.58
C ARG A 159 -11.66 15.24 -11.23
N ASP A 160 -12.56 16.19 -11.39
CA ASP A 160 -12.26 17.63 -11.27
C ASP A 160 -11.86 18.06 -9.86
N GLN A 161 -12.18 17.25 -8.87
CA GLN A 161 -11.85 17.51 -7.46
C GLN A 161 -10.97 16.42 -6.86
N LEU A 162 -11.01 15.23 -7.41
CA LEU A 162 -10.24 14.06 -7.02
C LEU A 162 -9.77 13.34 -8.28
N VAL A 163 -8.72 12.57 -8.15
CA VAL A 163 -8.43 11.54 -9.13
C VAL A 163 -9.64 10.62 -9.12
N GLY A 164 -10.40 10.55 -10.22
CA GLY A 164 -11.72 9.91 -10.28
C GLY A 164 -11.76 8.52 -9.68
N VAL A 165 -12.85 8.21 -9.01
CA VAL A 165 -13.10 6.89 -8.43
C VAL A 165 -14.41 6.36 -9.00
N THR A 166 -14.37 5.19 -9.63
CA THR A 166 -15.57 4.45 -10.05
C THR A 166 -15.72 3.24 -9.14
N VAL A 167 -16.90 3.08 -8.57
CA VAL A 167 -17.21 1.94 -7.72
C VAL A 167 -18.27 1.10 -8.39
N LEU A 168 -17.99 -0.21 -8.48
CA LEU A 168 -18.92 -1.20 -9.00
C LEU A 168 -19.29 -2.20 -7.89
N ALA A 169 -20.52 -2.71 -7.96
CA ALA A 169 -20.96 -3.76 -7.06
C ALA A 169 -21.78 -4.81 -7.83
N SER A 170 -21.75 -6.04 -7.33
CA SER A 170 -22.59 -7.13 -7.84
C SER A 170 -24.05 -6.87 -7.48
N ALA A 171 -24.96 -7.36 -8.31
CA ALA A 171 -26.39 -7.25 -8.05
C ALA A 171 -26.82 -7.99 -6.76
N ALA A 172 -26.09 -9.04 -6.38
CA ALA A 172 -26.32 -9.79 -5.17
C ALA A 172 -26.06 -8.98 -3.91
N LEU A 173 -25.03 -8.12 -3.93
CA LEU A 173 -24.62 -7.34 -2.76
C LEU A 173 -25.48 -6.08 -2.54
N SER A 174 -26.06 -5.50 -3.56
CA SER A 174 -26.95 -4.31 -3.55
C SER A 174 -26.69 -3.36 -2.36
N PRO A 175 -25.79 -2.38 -2.47
CA PRO A 175 -25.47 -1.46 -1.37
C PRO A 175 -26.73 -0.80 -0.81
N THR A 176 -26.88 -0.79 0.52
CA THR A 176 -28.04 -0.21 1.21
C THR A 176 -27.93 1.31 1.31
N ALA A 177 -26.70 1.83 1.29
CA ALA A 177 -26.43 3.27 1.24
C ALA A 177 -25.08 3.53 0.55
N ILE A 178 -24.97 4.70 -0.06
CA ILE A 178 -23.75 5.21 -0.67
C ILE A 178 -23.53 6.64 -0.16
N GLU A 179 -22.38 6.88 0.45
CA GLU A 179 -21.96 8.20 0.94
C GLU A 179 -20.71 8.65 0.17
N VAL A 180 -20.75 9.85 -0.39
CA VAL A 180 -19.58 10.46 -1.01
C VAL A 180 -19.23 11.73 -0.23
N ASP A 181 -18.17 11.70 0.54
CA ASP A 181 -17.62 12.88 1.21
C ASP A 181 -16.46 13.45 0.40
N ILE A 182 -16.80 14.44 -0.45
CA ILE A 182 -15.84 15.11 -1.33
C ILE A 182 -14.76 15.86 -0.53
N HIS A 183 -15.11 16.38 0.66
CA HIS A 183 -14.16 17.13 1.49
C HIS A 183 -13.12 16.22 2.14
N ARG A 184 -13.52 15.00 2.51
CA ARG A 184 -12.64 13.99 3.09
C ARG A 184 -12.04 13.05 2.04
N GLU A 185 -12.44 13.20 0.79
CA GLU A 185 -12.00 12.34 -0.32
C GLU A 185 -12.29 10.84 -0.05
N VAL A 186 -13.49 10.56 0.45
CA VAL A 186 -13.97 9.22 0.82
C VAL A 186 -15.22 8.88 0.02
N VAL A 187 -15.27 7.67 -0.50
CA VAL A 187 -16.48 7.03 -1.03
C VAL A 187 -16.79 5.84 -0.15
N ALA A 188 -17.96 5.82 0.46
CA ALA A 188 -18.38 4.75 1.36
C ALA A 188 -19.61 4.04 0.81
N LEU A 189 -19.60 2.71 0.88
CA LEU A 189 -20.73 1.84 0.62
C LEU A 189 -21.11 1.12 1.90
N SER A 190 -22.40 1.15 2.23
CA SER A 190 -22.95 0.31 3.29
C SER A 190 -23.53 -0.95 2.68
N VAL A 191 -23.06 -2.09 3.10
CA VAL A 191 -23.49 -3.41 2.63
C VAL A 191 -23.91 -4.29 3.80
N VAL A 192 -24.82 -5.23 3.57
CA VAL A 192 -25.24 -6.21 4.59
C VAL A 192 -24.59 -7.55 4.28
N VAL A 193 -23.86 -8.09 5.24
CA VAL A 193 -23.18 -9.39 5.15
C VAL A 193 -23.58 -10.19 6.39
N ASP A 194 -24.13 -11.38 6.22
CA ASP A 194 -24.69 -12.19 7.32
C ASP A 194 -25.70 -11.44 8.21
N GLY A 195 -26.48 -10.52 7.60
CA GLY A 195 -27.48 -9.73 8.31
C GLY A 195 -26.90 -8.56 9.11
N GLU A 196 -25.59 -8.29 9.06
CA GLU A 196 -24.95 -7.17 9.71
C GLU A 196 -24.42 -6.15 8.70
N LEU A 197 -24.48 -4.88 9.08
CA LEU A 197 -24.00 -3.77 8.28
C LEU A 197 -22.48 -3.68 8.36
N ILE A 198 -21.83 -3.63 7.21
CA ILE A 198 -20.40 -3.32 7.05
C ILE A 198 -20.28 -2.11 6.13
N GLU A 199 -19.39 -1.18 6.46
CA GLU A 199 -19.07 -0.08 5.57
C GLU A 199 -17.75 -0.33 4.86
N ILE A 200 -17.73 -0.18 3.53
CA ILE A 200 -16.53 -0.30 2.71
C ILE A 200 -16.18 1.08 2.17
N ILE A 201 -15.01 1.59 2.51
CA ILE A 201 -14.60 2.93 2.09
C ILE A 201 -13.41 2.90 1.15
N GLY A 202 -13.51 3.65 0.05
CA GLY A 202 -12.42 3.91 -0.89
C GLY A 202 -11.72 5.23 -0.56
N VAL A 203 -10.40 5.22 -0.44
CA VAL A 203 -9.58 6.40 -0.14
C VAL A 203 -8.39 6.44 -1.09
N HIS A 204 -8.21 7.57 -1.79
CA HIS A 204 -7.06 7.73 -2.71
C HIS A 204 -6.45 9.13 -2.59
N PRO A 205 -5.54 9.34 -1.62
CA PRO A 205 -4.85 10.60 -1.45
C PRO A 205 -3.78 10.82 -2.53
N PRO A 206 -3.40 12.07 -2.82
CA PRO A 206 -2.44 12.37 -3.87
C PRO A 206 -1.06 11.80 -3.59
N SER A 207 -0.37 11.34 -4.64
CA SER A 207 1.03 10.93 -4.58
C SER A 207 1.93 12.06 -4.04
N PRO A 208 2.84 11.80 -3.09
CA PRO A 208 3.65 12.81 -2.37
C PRO A 208 4.85 13.31 -3.19
N THR A 209 4.61 13.83 -4.39
CA THR A 209 5.65 14.35 -5.30
C THR A 209 6.13 15.75 -4.94
N THR A 210 5.41 16.46 -4.07
CA THR A 210 5.76 17.77 -3.50
C THR A 210 5.37 17.83 -2.03
N GLY A 211 5.92 18.78 -1.27
CA GLY A 211 5.54 18.99 0.13
C GLY A 211 4.04 19.24 0.30
N GLN A 212 3.44 20.07 -0.55
CA GLN A 212 2.00 20.37 -0.50
C GLN A 212 1.14 19.11 -0.76
N ARG A 213 1.53 18.28 -1.72
CA ARG A 213 0.83 17.02 -2.00
C ARG A 213 0.98 16.03 -0.86
N ALA A 214 2.16 15.94 -0.25
CA ALA A 214 2.41 15.12 0.93
C ALA A 214 1.57 15.56 2.13
N GLU A 215 1.48 16.87 2.40
CA GLU A 215 0.62 17.43 3.45
C GLU A 215 -0.87 17.12 3.20
N ARG A 216 -1.31 17.23 1.94
CA ARG A 216 -2.69 16.86 1.56
C ARG A 216 -2.94 15.38 1.78
N ARG A 217 -2.02 14.49 1.34
CA ARG A 217 -2.10 13.05 1.60
C ARG A 217 -2.25 12.75 3.09
N ASP A 218 -1.37 13.32 3.90
CA ASP A 218 -1.35 13.08 5.35
C ASP A 218 -2.60 13.61 6.04
N ARG A 219 -3.17 14.70 5.53
CA ARG A 219 -4.46 15.24 6.01
C ARG A 219 -5.59 14.27 5.69
N ILE A 220 -5.72 13.82 4.44
CA ILE A 220 -6.76 12.87 4.00
C ILE A 220 -6.70 11.58 4.82
N LEU A 221 -5.49 11.02 5.02
CA LEU A 221 -5.32 9.81 5.83
C LEU A 221 -5.72 10.02 7.31
N ARG A 222 -5.49 11.21 7.87
CA ARG A 222 -5.99 11.53 9.23
C ARG A 222 -7.50 11.64 9.27
N GLU A 223 -8.09 12.34 8.30
CA GLU A 223 -9.54 12.51 8.19
C GLU A 223 -10.25 11.17 7.97
N ALA A 224 -9.67 10.28 7.14
CA ALA A 224 -10.15 8.91 6.97
C ALA A 224 -10.07 8.10 8.28
N ALA A 225 -8.97 8.24 9.04
CA ALA A 225 -8.86 7.59 10.35
C ALA A 225 -9.91 8.07 11.34
N GLU A 226 -10.19 9.38 11.37
CA GLU A 226 -11.21 9.99 12.23
C GLU A 226 -12.62 9.57 11.79
N TRP A 227 -12.84 9.48 10.49
CA TRP A 227 -14.10 8.98 9.93
C TRP A 227 -14.34 7.53 10.37
N VAL A 228 -13.35 6.64 10.20
CA VAL A 228 -13.42 5.24 10.62
C VAL A 228 -13.64 5.12 12.13
N ALA A 229 -12.89 5.85 12.94
CA ALA A 229 -13.03 5.81 14.40
C ALA A 229 -14.38 6.29 14.92
N GLY A 230 -15.10 7.10 14.15
CA GLY A 230 -16.44 7.58 14.48
C GLY A 230 -17.58 6.63 14.08
N ARG A 231 -17.28 5.48 13.44
CA ARG A 231 -18.31 4.52 13.02
C ARG A 231 -18.61 3.51 14.11
N GLU A 232 -19.89 3.19 14.23
CA GLU A 232 -20.38 2.15 15.18
C GLU A 232 -20.40 0.77 14.53
N VAL A 233 -20.34 0.71 13.20
CA VAL A 233 -20.33 -0.52 12.41
C VAL A 233 -18.92 -0.85 11.96
N PRO A 234 -18.60 -2.13 11.69
CA PRO A 234 -17.32 -2.51 11.12
C PRO A 234 -17.04 -1.82 9.79
N VAL A 235 -15.79 -1.42 9.58
CA VAL A 235 -15.34 -0.71 8.37
C VAL A 235 -14.23 -1.47 7.69
N VAL A 236 -14.29 -1.55 6.36
CA VAL A 236 -13.19 -1.96 5.47
C VAL A 236 -12.71 -0.74 4.69
N LEU A 237 -11.45 -0.38 4.78
CA LEU A 237 -10.81 0.71 4.05
C LEU A 237 -9.95 0.13 2.94
N VAL A 238 -10.20 0.56 1.70
CA VAL A 238 -9.44 0.14 0.52
C VAL A 238 -8.86 1.33 -0.21
N GLY A 239 -7.72 1.15 -0.87
CA GLY A 239 -7.20 2.17 -1.79
C GLY A 239 -5.71 2.17 -2.00
N ASP A 240 -5.31 2.93 -3.01
CA ASP A 240 -3.93 3.39 -3.17
C ASP A 240 -3.71 4.56 -2.21
N LEU A 241 -3.12 4.27 -1.08
CA LEU A 241 -2.89 5.26 -0.01
C LEU A 241 -1.62 6.09 -0.22
N ASN A 242 -0.83 5.78 -1.24
CA ASN A 242 0.45 6.43 -1.54
C ASN A 242 1.42 6.45 -0.34
N VAL A 243 1.35 5.41 0.51
CA VAL A 243 2.21 5.16 1.68
C VAL A 243 2.49 3.68 1.83
N THR A 244 3.63 3.34 2.41
CA THR A 244 3.96 1.94 2.76
C THR A 244 3.65 1.66 4.24
N PRO A 245 3.58 0.38 4.67
CA PRO A 245 3.28 0.01 6.06
C PRO A 245 4.23 0.60 7.10
N TRP A 246 5.43 0.99 6.71
CA TRP A 246 6.44 1.61 7.57
C TRP A 246 6.49 3.13 7.49
N SER A 247 5.67 3.77 6.66
CA SER A 247 5.45 5.22 6.66
C SER A 247 4.84 5.70 7.98
N ALA A 248 5.18 6.92 8.38
CA ALA A 248 4.63 7.53 9.57
C ALA A 248 3.13 7.82 9.44
N ALA A 249 2.69 8.24 8.25
CA ALA A 249 1.28 8.52 7.95
C ALA A 249 0.43 7.24 8.00
N TYR A 250 0.91 6.12 7.44
CA TYR A 250 0.22 4.83 7.51
C TYR A 250 0.05 4.33 8.95
N ARG A 251 1.12 4.39 9.75
CA ARG A 251 1.04 3.97 11.16
C ARG A 251 0.04 4.80 11.95
N LEU A 252 -0.05 6.10 11.65
CA LEU A 252 -1.02 6.99 12.29
C LEU A 252 -2.45 6.67 11.86
N LEU A 253 -2.69 6.43 10.58
CA LEU A 253 -3.97 5.97 10.04
C LEU A 253 -4.44 4.71 10.79
N ARG A 254 -3.60 3.68 10.83
CA ARG A 254 -3.93 2.42 11.50
C ARG A 254 -4.21 2.60 12.99
N TRP A 255 -3.36 3.34 13.68
CA TRP A 255 -3.50 3.53 15.12
C TRP A 255 -4.75 4.32 15.49
N ARG A 256 -5.04 5.43 14.79
CA ARG A 256 -6.22 6.27 15.07
C ARG A 256 -7.52 5.62 14.64
N GLY A 257 -7.51 4.95 13.48
CA GLY A 257 -8.69 4.26 12.96
C GLY A 257 -8.95 2.88 13.59
N GLY A 258 -8.09 2.38 14.48
CA GLY A 258 -8.21 1.01 15.00
C GLY A 258 -8.11 -0.06 13.90
N LEU A 259 -7.34 0.22 12.83
CA LEU A 259 -7.31 -0.58 11.61
C LEU A 259 -6.28 -1.71 11.66
N ILE A 260 -6.69 -2.87 11.22
CA ILE A 260 -5.89 -4.09 11.04
C ILE A 260 -5.51 -4.19 9.55
N ASP A 261 -4.28 -4.60 9.27
CA ASP A 261 -3.78 -4.72 7.90
C ASP A 261 -3.99 -6.16 7.39
N SER A 262 -4.73 -6.33 6.31
CA SER A 262 -4.93 -7.62 5.64
C SER A 262 -3.64 -8.23 5.09
N MET A 263 -2.56 -7.46 4.97
CA MET A 263 -1.25 -7.93 4.55
C MET A 263 -0.49 -8.67 5.66
N SER A 264 -0.90 -8.53 6.93
CA SER A 264 -0.26 -9.20 8.06
C SER A 264 -0.33 -10.72 7.90
N GLY A 265 0.83 -11.39 7.84
CA GLY A 265 0.92 -12.83 7.60
C GLY A 265 0.80 -13.28 6.13
N ALA A 266 0.41 -12.39 5.20
CA ALA A 266 0.29 -12.70 3.77
C ALA A 266 1.58 -12.46 2.97
N GLY A 267 2.65 -11.96 3.62
CA GLY A 267 3.89 -11.54 2.99
C GLY A 267 3.83 -10.13 2.41
N MET A 268 4.98 -9.61 2.02
CA MET A 268 5.06 -8.30 1.37
C MET A 268 4.51 -8.39 -0.06
N GLN A 269 3.37 -7.76 -0.29
CA GLN A 269 2.71 -7.71 -1.60
C GLN A 269 2.94 -6.33 -2.21
N ALA A 270 4.04 -6.19 -2.94
CA ALA A 270 4.45 -4.96 -3.60
C ALA A 270 3.59 -4.72 -4.85
N SER A 271 2.71 -3.75 -4.79
CA SER A 271 1.73 -3.44 -5.85
C SER A 271 2.24 -2.43 -6.87
N TRP A 272 3.22 -1.57 -6.52
CA TRP A 272 3.72 -0.45 -7.34
C TRP A 272 5.24 -0.25 -7.23
N PRO A 273 5.92 0.22 -8.28
CA PRO A 273 5.46 0.20 -9.66
C PRO A 273 5.63 -1.19 -10.30
N VAL A 274 4.71 -1.54 -11.19
CA VAL A 274 4.80 -2.77 -11.98
C VAL A 274 6.07 -2.76 -12.83
N GLY A 275 6.73 -3.92 -12.93
CA GLY A 275 7.93 -4.10 -13.74
C GLY A 275 9.25 -3.75 -13.04
N TRP A 276 9.23 -3.19 -11.83
CA TRP A 276 10.44 -2.86 -11.06
C TRP A 276 10.95 -4.00 -10.18
N GLY A 277 10.25 -5.14 -10.19
CA GLY A 277 10.65 -6.35 -9.46
C GLY A 277 10.86 -6.08 -7.98
N VAL A 278 12.08 -6.32 -7.50
CA VAL A 278 12.42 -6.14 -6.07
C VAL A 278 12.34 -4.70 -5.58
N LEU A 279 12.30 -3.70 -6.47
CA LEU A 279 12.16 -2.28 -6.09
C LEU A 279 10.72 -1.82 -5.97
N SER A 280 9.76 -2.69 -6.28
CA SER A 280 8.34 -2.40 -6.07
C SER A 280 8.00 -2.35 -4.57
N ILE A 281 7.02 -1.51 -4.22
CA ILE A 281 6.59 -1.26 -2.83
C ILE A 281 5.06 -1.43 -2.70
N PRO A 282 4.56 -1.81 -1.51
CA PRO A 282 3.12 -1.92 -1.25
C PRO A 282 2.55 -0.56 -0.85
N ILE A 283 1.78 0.05 -1.73
CA ILE A 283 1.06 1.32 -1.47
C ILE A 283 -0.45 1.19 -1.64
N ASP A 284 -0.91 0.05 -2.19
CA ASP A 284 -2.32 -0.31 -2.30
C ASP A 284 -2.70 -1.21 -1.12
N HIS A 285 -3.68 -0.79 -0.33
CA HIS A 285 -4.01 -1.39 0.96
C HIS A 285 -5.47 -1.79 1.07
N VAL A 286 -5.70 -2.84 1.87
CA VAL A 286 -7.00 -3.19 2.43
C VAL A 286 -6.83 -3.33 3.93
N LEU A 287 -7.49 -2.46 4.67
CA LEU A 287 -7.45 -2.38 6.13
C LEU A 287 -8.87 -2.54 6.67
N TYR A 288 -9.04 -3.02 7.89
CA TYR A 288 -10.38 -3.16 8.46
C TYR A 288 -10.36 -3.03 9.99
N THR A 289 -11.51 -2.67 10.55
CA THR A 289 -11.71 -2.57 12.00
C THR A 289 -12.01 -3.95 12.61
N ALA A 290 -12.01 -4.04 13.94
CA ALA A 290 -12.46 -5.22 14.65
C ALA A 290 -13.89 -5.63 14.22
N GLY A 291 -14.18 -6.93 14.24
CA GLY A 291 -15.43 -7.51 13.75
C GLY A 291 -15.41 -7.96 12.29
N VAL A 292 -14.38 -7.54 11.53
CA VAL A 292 -14.10 -8.05 10.18
C VAL A 292 -12.83 -8.90 10.20
N GLY A 293 -12.84 -10.00 9.46
CA GLY A 293 -11.69 -10.80 9.13
C GLY A 293 -11.43 -10.81 7.62
N SER A 294 -10.24 -11.20 7.20
CA SER A 294 -9.92 -11.34 5.78
C SER A 294 -9.24 -12.67 5.48
N VAL A 295 -9.36 -13.10 4.22
CA VAL A 295 -8.70 -14.30 3.70
C VAL A 295 -8.37 -14.11 2.22
N GLY A 296 -7.40 -14.85 1.73
CA GLY A 296 -7.11 -14.91 0.30
C GLY A 296 -6.50 -13.63 -0.29
N ARG A 297 -5.95 -12.71 0.54
CA ARG A 297 -5.32 -11.50 0.00
C ARG A 297 -4.23 -11.84 -1.00
N ARG A 298 -4.34 -11.28 -2.19
CA ARG A 298 -3.38 -11.47 -3.29
C ARG A 298 -3.31 -10.25 -4.20
N LEU A 299 -2.26 -10.20 -5.01
CA LEU A 299 -2.18 -9.24 -6.13
C LEU A 299 -2.64 -9.94 -7.41
N GLY A 300 -3.46 -9.25 -8.18
CA GLY A 300 -3.87 -9.70 -9.51
C GLY A 300 -2.76 -9.54 -10.55
N LEU A 301 -3.10 -9.78 -11.81
CA LEU A 301 -2.20 -9.65 -12.94
C LEU A 301 -1.84 -8.19 -13.23
N SER A 302 -0.78 -7.99 -14.00
CA SER A 302 -0.48 -6.68 -14.58
C SER A 302 -1.44 -6.44 -15.75
N LEU A 303 -2.22 -5.35 -15.67
CA LEU A 303 -3.28 -4.99 -16.62
C LEU A 303 -3.02 -3.61 -17.28
N GLY A 304 -1.75 -3.31 -17.55
CA GLY A 304 -1.35 -2.05 -18.19
C GLY A 304 -1.23 -0.84 -17.27
N SER A 305 -1.69 -0.92 -16.03
CA SER A 305 -1.44 0.09 -15.00
C SER A 305 -0.04 -0.02 -14.42
N ALA A 306 0.47 1.06 -13.84
CA ALA A 306 1.65 1.03 -12.97
C ALA A 306 1.39 0.29 -11.65
N HIS A 307 0.14 0.00 -11.31
CA HIS A 307 -0.28 -0.75 -10.14
C HIS A 307 -0.78 -2.15 -10.51
N ARG A 308 -0.75 -3.06 -9.53
CA ARG A 308 -1.45 -4.33 -9.59
C ARG A 308 -2.71 -4.26 -8.74
N PRO A 309 -3.83 -4.83 -9.18
CA PRO A 309 -5.03 -4.91 -8.35
C PRO A 309 -4.76 -5.71 -7.08
N VAL A 310 -5.34 -5.28 -5.97
CA VAL A 310 -5.40 -6.02 -4.71
C VAL A 310 -6.75 -6.69 -4.60
N LEU A 311 -6.75 -8.01 -4.40
CA LEU A 311 -7.94 -8.81 -4.19
C LEU A 311 -7.93 -9.38 -2.77
N VAL A 312 -9.09 -9.39 -2.13
CA VAL A 312 -9.25 -9.95 -0.78
C VAL A 312 -10.70 -10.28 -0.51
N ALA A 313 -10.94 -11.44 0.10
CA ALA A 313 -12.23 -11.78 0.67
C ALA A 313 -12.31 -11.28 2.12
N VAL A 314 -13.41 -10.65 2.49
CA VAL A 314 -13.68 -10.19 3.85
C VAL A 314 -15.04 -10.71 4.32
N GLY A 315 -15.16 -10.95 5.63
CA GLY A 315 -16.39 -11.39 6.26
C GLY A 315 -16.34 -11.14 7.76
N ARG A 316 -17.39 -11.54 8.50
CA ARG A 316 -17.41 -11.43 9.98
C ARG A 316 -16.32 -12.29 10.59
N ALA A 317 -15.60 -11.73 11.59
CA ALA A 317 -14.56 -12.41 12.36
C ALA A 317 -15.07 -12.91 13.71
#